data_6c49683bd3828911b71b83d3420739e1
#
_entry.id   6c49683bd3828911b71b83d3420739e1
#
_cell.length_a   1.000
_cell.length_b   1.000
_cell.length_c   1.000
_cell.angle_alpha   90.00
_cell.angle_beta   90.00
_cell.angle_gamma   90.00
#
_symmetry.space_group_name_H-M   'P 1'
#
loop_
_entity.id
_entity.type
_entity.pdbx_description
1 polymer ?
#
loop_
_entity_poly.entity_id
_entity_poly.type
_entity_poly.pdbx_seq_one_letter_code
_entity_poly.pdbx_strand_id
1 'polypeptide(L)'
;RKGIMKSLPNSILEDEEIMKQFRVSFGASEPASYAITALKKFCIEPSENNEIGYSVFDFGGGTTDFSYGIYREKENFMKYDYEIQELDSGGDKYLGGENLLSLIAFDVFQQNREKLVTGGYNITLPLNKKKEVGYEVFVSEGSFAEYNMKSLMEKMRGYWEERLTDEEKEVQ
;
A
#
# COMPACT_ATOMS: atom_id res chain seq x y z
N ARG A 1 21.65 -7.44 -0.35
CA ARG A 1 22.70 -8.33 0.19
C ARG A 1 23.02 -8.02 1.64
N LYS A 2 23.38 -6.77 2.01
CA LYS A 2 23.76 -6.38 3.38
C LYS A 2 22.67 -6.66 4.44
N GLY A 3 21.39 -6.49 4.12
CA GLY A 3 20.27 -6.75 5.05
C GLY A 3 20.11 -8.23 5.36
N ILE A 4 20.14 -9.07 4.33
CA ILE A 4 20.04 -10.54 4.49
C ILE A 4 21.22 -11.10 5.28
N MET A 5 22.42 -10.59 5.04
CA MET A 5 23.62 -11.03 5.77
C MET A 5 23.52 -10.79 7.28
N LYS A 6 22.82 -9.73 7.72
CA LYS A 6 22.61 -9.48 9.16
C LYS A 6 21.72 -10.52 9.84
N SER A 7 20.93 -11.25 9.09
CA SER A 7 20.01 -12.27 9.58
C SER A 7 20.59 -13.68 9.56
N LEU A 8 21.80 -13.84 9.00
CA LEU A 8 22.47 -15.14 8.95
C LEU A 8 23.25 -15.41 10.25
N PRO A 9 23.26 -16.67 10.73
CA PRO A 9 24.13 -17.07 11.84
C PRO A 9 25.61 -16.81 11.54
N ASN A 10 26.37 -16.46 12.58
CA ASN A 10 27.81 -16.18 12.44
C ASN A 10 28.56 -17.39 11.86
N SER A 11 28.18 -18.63 12.21
CA SER A 11 28.75 -19.85 11.67
C SER A 11 28.68 -19.95 10.14
N ILE A 12 27.66 -19.37 9.53
CA ILE A 12 27.52 -19.30 8.07
C ILE A 12 28.32 -18.14 7.50
N LEU A 13 28.35 -17.01 8.18
CA LEU A 13 29.07 -15.80 7.75
C LEU A 13 30.58 -15.98 7.77
N GLU A 14 31.09 -16.82 8.69
CA GLU A 14 32.50 -17.13 8.87
C GLU A 14 32.99 -18.27 7.97
N ASP A 15 32.08 -19.02 7.32
CA ASP A 15 32.41 -20.09 6.40
C ASP A 15 32.65 -19.52 4.99
N GLU A 16 33.92 -19.40 4.62
CA GLU A 16 34.33 -18.84 3.31
C GLU A 16 33.79 -19.64 2.13
N GLU A 17 33.68 -20.98 2.23
CA GLU A 17 33.19 -21.83 1.13
C GLU A 17 31.69 -21.62 0.90
N ILE A 18 30.92 -21.55 1.97
CA ILE A 18 29.48 -21.21 1.91
C ILE A 18 29.31 -19.79 1.35
N MET A 19 30.10 -18.83 1.83
CA MET A 19 29.97 -17.44 1.41
C MET A 19 30.41 -17.19 -0.05
N LYS A 20 31.32 -17.97 -0.60
CA LYS A 20 31.65 -17.95 -2.03
C LYS A 20 30.49 -18.39 -2.90
N GLN A 21 29.67 -19.33 -2.43
CA GLN A 21 28.50 -19.83 -3.15
C GLN A 21 27.24 -19.00 -2.88
N PHE A 22 27.26 -18.15 -1.85
CA PHE A 22 26.10 -17.33 -1.48
C PHE A 22 25.76 -16.32 -2.58
N ARG A 23 24.58 -16.49 -3.17
CA ARG A 23 24.04 -15.61 -4.20
C ARG A 23 22.72 -15.02 -3.74
N VAL A 24 22.53 -13.76 -4.05
CA VAL A 24 21.26 -13.06 -3.88
C VAL A 24 20.83 -12.59 -5.25
N SER A 25 19.71 -13.10 -5.70
CA SER A 25 19.06 -12.66 -6.94
C SER A 25 17.74 -11.98 -6.62
N PHE A 26 17.28 -11.15 -7.52
CA PHE A 26 15.91 -10.67 -7.48
C PHE A 26 14.98 -11.82 -7.81
N GLY A 27 13.93 -11.98 -7.03
CA GLY A 27 12.80 -12.85 -7.35
C GLY A 27 11.72 -12.09 -8.11
N ALA A 28 10.51 -12.63 -8.12
CA ALA A 28 9.35 -11.88 -8.59
C ALA A 28 9.07 -10.69 -7.66
N SER A 29 8.56 -9.60 -8.24
CA SER A 29 8.00 -8.49 -7.45
C SER A 29 6.79 -8.96 -6.63
N GLU A 30 6.40 -8.20 -5.62
CA GLU A 30 5.22 -8.55 -4.81
C GLU A 30 3.94 -8.65 -5.66
N PRO A 31 3.62 -7.68 -6.56
CA PRO A 31 2.49 -7.79 -7.45
C PRO A 31 2.56 -9.00 -8.40
N ALA A 32 3.73 -9.29 -8.98
CA ALA A 32 3.90 -10.48 -9.83
C ALA A 32 3.66 -11.78 -9.05
N SER A 33 4.05 -11.82 -7.77
CA SER A 33 3.81 -12.98 -6.89
C SER A 33 2.31 -13.18 -6.60
N TYR A 34 1.55 -12.09 -6.44
CA TYR A 34 0.09 -12.14 -6.34
C TYR A 34 -0.55 -12.63 -7.64
N ALA A 35 -0.06 -12.15 -8.79
CA ALA A 35 -0.53 -12.61 -10.09
C ALA A 35 -0.37 -14.13 -10.25
N ILE A 36 0.82 -14.68 -9.96
CA ILE A 36 1.08 -16.12 -10.02
C ILE A 36 0.10 -16.89 -9.12
N THR A 37 -0.11 -16.40 -7.91
CA THR A 37 -1.00 -17.05 -6.94
C THR A 37 -2.45 -17.06 -7.44
N ALA A 38 -2.93 -15.96 -8.00
CA ALA A 38 -4.27 -15.85 -8.56
C ALA A 38 -4.43 -16.75 -9.79
N LEU A 39 -3.49 -16.70 -10.73
CA LEU A 39 -3.52 -17.52 -11.94
C LEU A 39 -3.59 -19.01 -11.62
N LYS A 40 -2.76 -19.47 -10.68
CA LYS A 40 -2.80 -20.88 -10.19
C LYS A 40 -4.13 -21.21 -9.51
N LYS A 41 -4.65 -20.34 -8.67
CA LYS A 41 -5.92 -20.55 -7.96
C LYS A 41 -7.09 -20.71 -8.92
N PHE A 42 -7.08 -19.99 -10.03
CA PHE A 42 -8.14 -20.04 -11.03
C PHE A 42 -7.85 -21.04 -12.17
N CYS A 43 -6.77 -21.83 -12.03
CA CYS A 43 -6.35 -22.80 -13.05
C CYS A 43 -6.17 -22.15 -14.45
N ILE A 44 -5.64 -20.93 -14.47
CA ILE A 44 -5.31 -20.22 -15.70
C ILE A 44 -3.86 -20.53 -16.03
N GLU A 45 -3.66 -21.34 -17.06
CA GLU A 45 -2.35 -21.78 -17.50
C GLU A 45 -2.11 -21.37 -18.96
N PRO A 46 -0.93 -20.85 -19.28
CA PRO A 46 -0.57 -20.61 -20.67
C PRO A 46 -0.32 -21.92 -21.42
N SER A 47 -0.29 -21.87 -22.72
CA SER A 47 0.07 -22.98 -23.58
C SER A 47 1.09 -22.51 -24.64
N GLU A 48 1.72 -23.47 -25.32
CA GLU A 48 2.82 -23.25 -26.28
C GLU A 48 2.59 -22.12 -27.29
N ASN A 49 1.32 -21.80 -27.59
CA ASN A 49 0.94 -20.74 -28.53
C ASN A 49 0.03 -19.66 -27.91
N ASN A 50 -0.11 -19.64 -26.59
CA ASN A 50 -1.04 -18.72 -25.91
C ASN A 50 -0.41 -18.16 -24.63
N GLU A 51 0.19 -17.00 -24.76
CA GLU A 51 0.65 -16.21 -23.63
C GLU A 51 -0.55 -15.51 -22.96
N ILE A 52 -0.47 -15.37 -21.64
CA ILE A 52 -1.51 -14.74 -20.83
C ILE A 52 -0.99 -13.40 -20.32
N GLY A 53 -1.66 -12.31 -20.73
CA GLY A 53 -1.43 -11.00 -20.10
C GLY A 53 -2.02 -10.96 -18.71
N TYR A 54 -1.28 -10.43 -17.74
CA TYR A 54 -1.79 -10.15 -16.41
C TYR A 54 -1.62 -8.69 -16.05
N SER A 55 -2.49 -8.20 -15.18
CA SER A 55 -2.30 -6.94 -14.47
C SER A 55 -2.76 -7.09 -13.02
N VAL A 56 -2.03 -6.45 -12.12
CA VAL A 56 -2.35 -6.37 -10.70
C VAL A 56 -2.46 -4.91 -10.32
N PHE A 57 -3.52 -4.59 -9.61
CA PHE A 57 -3.71 -3.30 -8.99
C PHE A 57 -3.93 -3.51 -7.50
N ASP A 58 -3.00 -3.02 -6.69
CA ASP A 58 -3.04 -3.12 -5.24
C ASP A 58 -3.31 -1.74 -4.64
N PHE A 59 -4.50 -1.57 -4.10
CA PHE A 59 -4.90 -0.37 -3.37
C PHE A 59 -4.80 -0.63 -1.88
N GLY A 60 -3.66 -0.25 -1.31
CA GLY A 60 -3.36 -0.44 0.11
C GLY A 60 -3.89 0.68 1.02
N GLY A 61 -3.56 0.59 2.30
CA GLY A 61 -3.90 1.64 3.27
C GLY A 61 -3.18 2.95 3.02
N GLY A 62 -1.90 2.92 2.67
CA GLY A 62 -1.07 4.10 2.45
C GLY A 62 -0.64 4.33 1.02
N THR A 63 -0.58 3.29 0.21
CA THR A 63 -0.04 3.29 -1.16
C THR A 63 -0.96 2.59 -2.12
N THR A 64 -0.77 2.89 -3.38
CA THR A 64 -1.35 2.15 -4.50
C THR A 64 -0.20 1.68 -5.38
N ASP A 65 -0.21 0.41 -5.73
CA ASP A 65 0.78 -0.19 -6.61
C ASP A 65 0.10 -0.89 -7.79
N PHE A 66 0.73 -0.86 -8.95
CA PHE A 66 0.30 -1.62 -10.09
C PHE A 66 1.48 -2.30 -10.77
N SER A 67 1.21 -3.43 -11.40
CA SER A 67 2.15 -4.15 -12.24
C SER A 67 1.39 -4.88 -13.33
N TYR A 68 2.01 -4.99 -14.50
CA TYR A 68 1.46 -5.81 -15.57
C TYR A 68 2.57 -6.52 -16.33
N GLY A 69 2.22 -7.62 -16.99
CA GLY A 69 3.19 -8.41 -17.70
C GLY A 69 2.57 -9.60 -18.40
N ILE A 70 3.43 -10.56 -18.72
CA ILE A 70 3.11 -11.75 -19.49
C ILE A 70 3.44 -12.98 -18.66
N TYR A 71 2.55 -13.95 -18.66
CA TYR A 71 2.72 -15.29 -18.12
C TYR A 71 2.70 -16.29 -19.27
N ARG A 72 3.77 -17.07 -19.42
CA ARG A 72 3.95 -17.98 -20.54
C ARG A 72 4.65 -19.27 -20.17
N GLU A 73 4.55 -20.29 -20.99
CA GLU A 73 5.39 -21.48 -20.90
C GLU A 73 6.86 -21.11 -21.13
N LYS A 74 7.72 -21.81 -20.44
CA LYS A 74 9.15 -21.64 -20.59
C LYS A 74 9.70 -22.62 -21.64
N GLU A 75 10.43 -22.10 -22.61
CA GLU A 75 10.99 -22.88 -23.72
C GLU A 75 11.97 -24.00 -23.28
N ASN A 76 12.53 -23.92 -22.05
CA ASN A 76 13.48 -24.89 -21.53
C ASN A 76 13.03 -25.48 -20.19
N PHE A 77 12.38 -26.61 -20.23
CA PHE A 77 11.79 -27.37 -19.10
C PHE A 77 12.78 -27.96 -18.06
N MET A 78 13.91 -27.33 -17.79
CA MET A 78 14.87 -27.93 -16.87
C MET A 78 14.48 -27.84 -15.38
N LYS A 79 13.71 -26.82 -14.97
CA LYS A 79 13.36 -26.61 -13.56
C LYS A 79 11.96 -26.02 -13.34
N TYR A 80 11.47 -25.24 -14.26
CA TYR A 80 10.19 -24.53 -14.17
C TYR A 80 9.46 -24.64 -15.50
N ASP A 81 8.16 -24.91 -15.41
CA ASP A 81 7.29 -25.08 -16.58
C ASP A 81 6.85 -23.73 -17.15
N TYR A 82 6.80 -22.70 -16.28
CA TYR A 82 6.29 -21.38 -16.64
C TYR A 82 7.24 -20.27 -16.20
N GLU A 83 7.16 -19.15 -16.89
CA GLU A 83 7.80 -17.91 -16.47
C GLU A 83 6.79 -16.76 -16.45
N ILE A 84 7.01 -15.82 -15.54
CA ILE A 84 6.29 -14.55 -15.50
C ILE A 84 7.28 -13.42 -15.79
N GLN A 85 6.93 -12.59 -16.76
CA GLN A 85 7.72 -11.44 -17.16
C GLN A 85 6.95 -10.18 -16.80
N GLU A 86 7.42 -9.41 -15.83
CA GLU A 86 6.91 -8.06 -15.58
C GLU A 86 7.38 -7.14 -16.68
N LEU A 87 6.46 -6.45 -17.33
CA LEU A 87 6.73 -5.49 -18.41
C LEU A 87 6.92 -4.10 -17.84
N ASP A 88 6.07 -3.71 -16.88
CA ASP A 88 6.19 -2.44 -16.19
C ASP A 88 5.45 -2.50 -14.84
N SER A 89 5.86 -1.62 -13.93
CA SER A 89 5.24 -1.44 -12.61
C SER A 89 5.37 0.00 -12.15
N GLY A 90 4.45 0.43 -11.30
CA GLY A 90 4.46 1.77 -10.75
C GLY A 90 3.54 1.85 -9.55
N GLY A 91 3.44 3.04 -8.99
CA GLY A 91 2.55 3.25 -7.85
C GLY A 91 2.57 4.69 -7.37
N ASP A 92 1.65 4.98 -6.47
CA ASP A 92 1.57 6.25 -5.75
C ASP A 92 1.71 6.00 -4.25
N LYS A 93 2.71 6.65 -3.64
CA LYS A 93 3.04 6.52 -2.20
C LYS A 93 2.06 7.24 -1.28
N TYR A 94 1.14 7.98 -1.85
CA TYR A 94 0.21 8.83 -1.11
C TYR A 94 -1.25 8.58 -1.50
N LEU A 95 -1.50 7.67 -2.41
CA LEU A 95 -2.83 7.25 -2.79
C LEU A 95 -3.16 5.91 -2.13
N GLY A 96 -3.72 5.98 -0.93
CA GLY A 96 -4.17 4.82 -0.18
C GLY A 96 -5.38 5.16 0.68
N GLY A 97 -6.06 4.16 1.20
CA GLY A 97 -7.30 4.31 1.96
C GLY A 97 -7.18 5.25 3.17
N GLU A 98 -6.09 5.14 3.93
CA GLU A 98 -5.82 6.02 5.08
C GLU A 98 -5.60 7.49 4.65
N ASN A 99 -4.92 7.70 3.54
CA ASN A 99 -4.69 9.04 3.03
C ASN A 99 -5.98 9.68 2.51
N LEU A 100 -6.82 8.91 1.82
CA LEU A 100 -8.14 9.38 1.40
C LEU A 100 -9.02 9.67 2.62
N LEU A 101 -9.02 8.81 3.63
CA LEU A 101 -9.77 9.03 4.86
C LEU A 101 -9.29 10.29 5.59
N SER A 102 -7.98 10.56 5.62
CA SER A 102 -7.44 11.79 6.21
C SER A 102 -7.87 13.05 5.46
N LEU A 103 -7.97 12.99 4.12
CA LEU A 103 -8.49 14.09 3.31
C LEU A 103 -9.97 14.36 3.59
N ILE A 104 -10.80 13.30 3.69
CA ILE A 104 -12.21 13.42 4.04
C ILE A 104 -12.36 14.01 5.45
N ALA A 105 -11.62 13.50 6.44
CA ALA A 105 -11.62 14.01 7.80
C ALA A 105 -11.24 15.49 7.85
N PHE A 106 -10.23 15.89 7.08
CA PHE A 106 -9.81 17.28 6.99
C PHE A 106 -10.92 18.17 6.41
N ASP A 107 -11.59 17.72 5.34
CA ASP A 107 -12.68 18.49 4.72
C ASP A 107 -13.90 18.61 5.65
N VAL A 108 -14.24 17.56 6.41
CA VAL A 108 -15.28 17.62 7.45
C VAL A 108 -14.88 18.60 8.55
N PHE A 109 -13.63 18.59 9.01
CA PHE A 109 -13.14 19.56 9.98
C PHE A 109 -13.25 20.99 9.43
N GLN A 110 -12.82 21.22 8.20
CA GLN A 110 -12.84 22.53 7.54
C GLN A 110 -14.26 23.09 7.40
N GLN A 111 -15.23 22.24 7.08
CA GLN A 111 -16.64 22.63 7.00
C GLN A 111 -17.23 23.03 8.37
N ASN A 112 -16.70 22.47 9.44
CA ASN A 112 -17.13 22.74 10.81
C ASN A 112 -16.16 23.62 11.62
N ARG A 113 -15.19 24.24 10.95
CA ARG A 113 -14.04 24.94 11.56
C ARG A 113 -14.41 25.97 12.61
N GLU A 114 -15.46 26.75 12.40
CA GLU A 114 -15.86 27.81 13.35
C GLU A 114 -16.21 27.25 14.73
N LYS A 115 -16.97 26.17 14.77
CA LYS A 115 -17.34 25.51 16.02
C LYS A 115 -16.14 24.80 16.67
N LEU A 116 -15.34 24.10 15.85
CA LEU A 116 -14.22 23.31 16.34
C LEU A 116 -13.08 24.18 16.86
N VAL A 117 -12.73 25.26 16.14
CA VAL A 117 -11.70 26.19 16.57
C VAL A 117 -12.12 26.95 17.82
N THR A 118 -13.37 27.39 17.91
CA THR A 118 -13.92 28.00 19.13
C THR A 118 -13.88 27.03 20.32
N GLY A 119 -14.04 25.73 20.08
CA GLY A 119 -13.85 24.66 21.07
C GLY A 119 -12.39 24.33 21.40
N GLY A 120 -11.42 25.02 20.82
CA GLY A 120 -9.99 24.81 21.03
C GLY A 120 -9.38 23.63 20.24
N TYR A 121 -10.11 23.10 19.25
CA TYR A 121 -9.61 22.00 18.42
C TYR A 121 -8.79 22.51 17.24
N ASN A 122 -7.72 21.81 16.93
CA ASN A 122 -6.93 21.96 15.72
C ASN A 122 -6.65 20.59 15.10
N ILE A 123 -6.16 20.56 13.88
CA ILE A 123 -5.96 19.34 13.11
C ILE A 123 -4.63 19.40 12.33
N THR A 124 -4.07 18.27 11.99
CA THR A 124 -2.89 18.21 11.11
C THR A 124 -3.29 18.32 9.65
N LEU A 125 -2.37 18.83 8.82
CA LEU A 125 -2.55 18.82 7.37
C LEU A 125 -2.36 17.38 6.84
N PRO A 126 -3.28 16.87 6.01
CA PRO A 126 -3.10 15.58 5.33
C PRO A 126 -1.87 15.56 4.44
N LEU A 127 -1.30 14.38 4.24
CA LEU A 127 -0.19 14.18 3.32
C LEU A 127 -0.58 14.67 1.91
N ASN A 128 0.34 15.36 1.24
CA ASN A 128 0.17 15.96 -0.10
C ASN A 128 -0.88 17.07 -0.23
N LYS A 129 -1.59 17.44 0.83
CA LYS A 129 -2.45 18.62 0.77
C LYS A 129 -1.59 19.88 0.90
N LYS A 130 -1.71 20.79 -0.03
CA LYS A 130 -1.00 22.07 0.01
C LYS A 130 -1.57 22.96 1.11
N LYS A 131 -0.67 23.63 1.84
CA LYS A 131 -1.08 24.61 2.83
C LYS A 131 -1.61 25.86 2.13
N GLU A 132 -2.79 26.29 2.51
CA GLU A 132 -3.46 27.48 1.97
C GLU A 132 -3.52 28.59 3.02
N VAL A 133 -3.73 29.82 2.57
CA VAL A 133 -3.91 30.98 3.45
C VAL A 133 -5.14 30.76 4.34
N GLY A 134 -4.99 31.00 5.64
CA GLY A 134 -6.05 30.77 6.63
C GLY A 134 -6.00 29.42 7.32
N TYR A 135 -5.18 28.46 6.84
CA TYR A 135 -5.00 27.18 7.51
C TYR A 135 -4.25 27.30 8.85
N GLU A 136 -3.43 28.34 9.02
CA GLU A 136 -2.72 28.66 10.26
C GLU A 136 -3.63 28.83 11.48
N VAL A 137 -4.91 29.10 11.25
CA VAL A 137 -5.91 29.27 12.32
C VAL A 137 -6.27 27.93 12.99
N PHE A 138 -6.23 26.83 12.24
CA PHE A 138 -6.70 25.52 12.73
C PHE A 138 -5.78 24.35 12.38
N VAL A 139 -4.74 24.57 11.58
CA VAL A 139 -3.74 23.54 11.26
C VAL A 139 -2.51 23.72 12.13
N SER A 140 -2.09 22.67 12.82
CA SER A 140 -0.84 22.64 13.58
C SER A 140 -0.15 21.28 13.48
N GLU A 141 1.13 21.24 13.83
CA GLU A 141 1.97 20.02 13.78
C GLU A 141 2.14 19.36 15.16
N GLY A 142 1.36 19.77 16.14
CA GLY A 142 1.47 19.21 17.50
C GLY A 142 0.75 17.88 17.68
N SER A 143 1.17 17.11 18.72
CA SER A 143 0.57 15.83 19.08
C SER A 143 -0.93 15.87 19.32
N PHE A 144 -1.45 17.00 19.78
CA PHE A 144 -2.88 17.21 19.97
C PHE A 144 -3.63 17.28 18.62
N ALA A 145 -3.07 17.95 17.62
CA ALA A 145 -3.65 18.00 16.27
C ALA A 145 -3.59 16.62 15.60
N GLU A 146 -2.50 15.87 15.80
CA GLU A 146 -2.41 14.49 15.32
C GLU A 146 -3.46 13.58 15.97
N TYR A 147 -3.66 13.72 17.28
CA TYR A 147 -4.70 12.99 18.00
C TYR A 147 -6.10 13.32 17.46
N ASN A 148 -6.39 14.60 17.25
CA ASN A 148 -7.67 15.04 16.71
C ASN A 148 -7.91 14.48 15.29
N MET A 149 -6.88 14.52 14.42
CA MET A 149 -6.97 13.91 13.08
C MET A 149 -7.30 12.42 13.18
N LYS A 150 -6.53 11.65 13.97
CA LYS A 150 -6.76 10.22 14.16
C LYS A 150 -8.15 9.92 14.73
N SER A 151 -8.56 10.70 15.73
CA SER A 151 -9.88 10.54 16.35
C SER A 151 -11.03 10.78 15.35
N LEU A 152 -10.89 11.81 14.50
CA LEU A 152 -11.88 12.09 13.46
C LEU A 152 -11.87 11.03 12.37
N MET A 153 -10.70 10.58 11.93
CA MET A 153 -10.56 9.47 10.98
C MET A 153 -11.25 8.19 11.50
N GLU A 154 -11.04 7.84 12.77
CA GLU A 154 -11.68 6.66 13.36
C GLU A 154 -13.21 6.78 13.39
N LYS A 155 -13.75 7.94 13.68
CA LYS A 155 -15.19 8.18 13.59
C LYS A 155 -15.71 8.10 12.15
N MET A 156 -14.94 8.60 11.18
CA MET A 156 -15.30 8.57 9.76
C MET A 156 -15.14 7.19 9.14
N ARG A 157 -14.29 6.34 9.70
CA ARG A 157 -14.01 4.98 9.19
C ARG A 157 -15.26 4.12 9.10
N GLY A 158 -16.15 4.20 10.07
CA GLY A 158 -17.41 3.47 10.05
C GLY A 158 -18.25 3.77 8.81
N TYR A 159 -18.31 5.06 8.41
CA TYR A 159 -18.99 5.48 7.18
C TYR A 159 -18.25 5.03 5.92
N TRP A 160 -16.92 5.18 5.91
CA TRP A 160 -16.08 4.80 4.79
C TRP A 160 -16.14 3.29 4.49
N GLU A 161 -16.13 2.46 5.53
CA GLU A 161 -16.15 1.01 5.42
C GLU A 161 -17.58 0.41 5.47
N GLU A 162 -18.59 1.27 5.39
CA GLU A 162 -20.02 0.86 5.45
C GLU A 162 -20.37 -0.04 6.65
N ARG A 163 -19.64 0.15 7.76
CA ARG A 163 -19.85 -0.65 9.00
C ARG A 163 -21.01 -0.15 9.86
N LEU A 164 -21.46 1.09 9.62
CA LEU A 164 -22.54 1.69 10.39
C LEU A 164 -23.87 1.45 9.70
N THR A 165 -24.91 1.16 10.48
CA THR A 165 -26.29 1.17 10.02
C THR A 165 -26.75 2.59 9.68
N ASP A 166 -27.81 2.74 8.91
CA ASP A 166 -28.34 4.06 8.56
C ASP A 166 -28.78 4.85 9.79
N GLU A 167 -29.34 4.17 10.82
CA GLU A 167 -29.70 4.76 12.10
C GLU A 167 -28.47 5.28 12.88
N GLU A 168 -27.37 4.55 12.88
CA GLU A 168 -26.11 4.97 13.54
C GLU A 168 -25.46 6.15 12.82
N LYS A 169 -25.63 6.27 11.50
CA LYS A 169 -25.13 7.40 10.71
C LYS A 169 -25.86 8.72 11.01
N GLU A 170 -27.15 8.65 11.38
CA GLU A 170 -27.95 9.84 11.72
C GLU A 170 -27.65 10.41 13.12
N VAL A 171 -27.11 9.60 14.03
CA VAL A 171 -26.88 9.99 15.44
C VAL A 171 -25.50 10.59 15.67
N GLN A 172 -24.54 10.44 14.77
CA GLN A 172 -23.16 10.95 14.89
C GLN A 172 -22.96 12.29 14.18
#